data_3d01df9a703e172e641070a304f62f54
#
_entry.id   3d01df9a703e172e641070a304f62f54
#
_cell.length_a   1.000
_cell.length_b   1.000
_cell.length_c   1.000
_cell.angle_alpha   90.00
_cell.angle_beta   90.00
_cell.angle_gamma   90.00
#
_symmetry.space_group_name_H-M   'P 1'
#
loop_
_entity.id
_entity.type
_entity.pdbx_description
1 polymer ?
#
loop_
_entity_poly.entity_id
_entity_poly.type
_entity_poly.pdbx_seq_one_letter_code
_entity_poly.pdbx_strand_id
1 'polypeptide(L)'
;GKRPQKVRRYFMNFRYFLGAIISIPLLPLLYFQGKNIRKRIPKLPEAKNPEGSVNTHFNETLHLLTIGESTIAGVGVDFHQNGFTGALAETLSNRLKKHIQWKVYAKSGYTVKHVCTKIIPKIKERSFDMIVIGMGGNDAFTLNSPKKWISDIERLVHLLQINYPATPIFFTNMPPIKEFPAFTKSIQFVIGNLVEILGKELQNFTKNKEAVFYFNEIITLQK
;
A
#
# COMPACT_ATOMS: atom_id res chain seq x y z
N GLY A 1 31.16 -0.43 -16.52
CA GLY A 1 30.27 -0.64 -17.64
C GLY A 1 28.84 -0.80 -17.14
N LYS A 2 28.01 0.20 -17.37
CA LYS A 2 26.57 0.16 -17.05
C LYS A 2 25.90 -0.81 -18.02
N ARG A 3 25.44 -1.97 -17.56
CA ARG A 3 24.57 -2.84 -18.38
C ARG A 3 23.24 -2.11 -18.61
N PRO A 4 22.71 -2.08 -19.83
CA PRO A 4 21.54 -1.28 -20.14
C PRO A 4 20.31 -1.81 -19.39
N GLN A 5 19.55 -0.89 -18.77
CA GLN A 5 18.29 -1.14 -18.04
C GLN A 5 17.26 -1.97 -18.85
N LYS A 6 17.37 -2.02 -20.17
CA LYS A 6 16.52 -2.80 -21.08
C LYS A 6 16.53 -4.30 -20.79
N VAL A 7 17.67 -4.90 -20.47
CA VAL A 7 17.79 -6.36 -20.23
C VAL A 7 17.08 -6.79 -18.96
N ARG A 8 17.08 -5.95 -17.91
CA ARG A 8 16.42 -6.26 -16.63
C ARG A 8 14.90 -6.21 -16.73
N ARG A 9 14.35 -5.33 -17.58
CA ARG A 9 12.92 -5.24 -17.87
C ARG A 9 12.39 -6.47 -18.63
N TYR A 10 13.17 -7.03 -19.54
CA TYR A 10 12.79 -8.25 -20.27
C TYR A 10 12.71 -9.47 -19.35
N PHE A 11 13.61 -9.63 -18.41
CA PHE A 11 13.62 -10.78 -17.49
C PHE A 11 12.43 -10.78 -16.53
N MET A 12 12.00 -9.60 -16.07
CA MET A 12 10.89 -9.49 -15.13
C MET A 12 9.54 -9.67 -15.83
N ASN A 13 9.40 -9.14 -17.05
CA ASN A 13 8.23 -9.38 -17.89
C ASN A 13 8.09 -10.86 -18.24
N PHE A 14 9.19 -11.59 -18.41
CA PHE A 14 9.16 -13.03 -18.67
C PHE A 14 8.65 -13.84 -17.48
N ARG A 15 9.11 -13.56 -16.27
CA ARG A 15 8.61 -14.21 -15.03
C ARG A 15 7.13 -13.92 -14.78
N TYR A 16 6.71 -12.69 -15.02
CA TYR A 16 5.29 -12.31 -14.96
C TYR A 16 4.49 -13.07 -16.03
N PHE A 17 4.97 -13.10 -17.26
CA PHE A 17 4.32 -13.78 -18.37
C PHE A 17 4.22 -15.29 -18.13
N LEU A 18 5.28 -15.91 -17.66
CA LEU A 18 5.27 -17.33 -17.29
C LEU A 18 4.31 -17.60 -16.12
N GLY A 19 4.32 -16.77 -15.10
CA GLY A 19 3.38 -16.84 -13.98
C GLY A 19 1.94 -16.63 -14.42
N ALA A 20 1.68 -15.71 -15.35
CA ALA A 20 0.36 -15.48 -15.93
C ALA A 20 -0.14 -16.72 -16.71
N ILE A 21 0.70 -17.32 -17.56
CA ILE A 21 0.35 -18.55 -18.30
C ILE A 21 0.00 -19.69 -17.35
N ILE A 22 0.82 -19.92 -16.32
CA ILE A 22 0.57 -20.98 -15.33
C ILE A 22 -0.71 -20.69 -14.53
N SER A 23 -1.05 -19.41 -14.35
CA SER A 23 -2.23 -19.00 -13.58
C SER A 23 -3.53 -19.03 -14.39
N ILE A 24 -3.48 -18.98 -15.72
CA ILE A 24 -4.68 -19.01 -16.59
C ILE A 24 -5.62 -20.18 -16.25
N PRO A 25 -5.16 -21.43 -16.13
CA PRO A 25 -6.02 -22.55 -15.76
C PRO A 25 -6.65 -22.42 -14.37
N LEU A 26 -6.03 -21.64 -13.49
CA LEU A 26 -6.51 -21.43 -12.13
C LEU A 26 -7.51 -20.26 -12.02
N LEU A 27 -7.65 -19.41 -13.04
CA LEU A 27 -8.52 -18.24 -12.99
C LEU A 27 -9.99 -18.57 -12.67
N PRO A 28 -10.62 -19.58 -13.28
CA PRO A 28 -11.99 -19.95 -12.92
C PRO A 28 -12.08 -20.39 -11.45
N LEU A 29 -11.12 -21.20 -10.99
CA LEU A 29 -11.06 -21.64 -9.59
C LEU A 29 -10.88 -20.45 -8.63
N LEU A 30 -9.98 -19.53 -8.94
CA LEU A 30 -9.75 -18.30 -8.16
C LEU A 30 -11.00 -17.42 -8.12
N TYR A 31 -11.74 -17.32 -9.22
CA TYR A 31 -12.98 -16.56 -9.26
C TYR A 31 -14.04 -17.15 -8.31
N PHE A 32 -14.27 -18.46 -8.36
CA PHE A 32 -15.21 -19.14 -7.46
C PHE A 32 -14.74 -19.08 -6.00
N GLN A 33 -13.46 -19.29 -5.74
CA GLN A 33 -12.89 -19.19 -4.40
C GLN A 33 -13.00 -17.76 -3.86
N GLY A 34 -12.67 -16.74 -4.65
CA GLY A 34 -12.80 -15.34 -4.28
C GLY A 34 -14.24 -14.95 -3.95
N LYS A 35 -15.21 -15.45 -4.74
CA LYS A 35 -16.64 -15.25 -4.48
C LYS A 35 -17.08 -15.91 -3.17
N ASN A 36 -16.61 -17.13 -2.89
CA ASN A 36 -16.93 -17.86 -1.67
C ASN A 36 -16.28 -17.24 -0.43
N ILE A 37 -15.03 -16.78 -0.53
CA ILE A 37 -14.32 -16.07 0.54
C ILE A 37 -15.04 -14.77 0.87
N ARG A 38 -15.43 -13.98 -0.13
CA ARG A 38 -16.19 -12.74 0.07
C ARG A 38 -17.54 -12.95 0.74
N LYS A 39 -18.17 -14.13 0.59
CA LYS A 39 -19.41 -14.49 1.27
C LYS A 39 -19.19 -14.93 2.73
N ARG A 40 -18.02 -15.52 3.03
CA ARG A 40 -17.68 -16.07 4.36
C ARG A 40 -17.01 -15.06 5.28
N ILE A 41 -16.25 -14.11 4.73
CA ILE A 41 -15.62 -13.07 5.53
C ILE A 41 -16.66 -11.95 5.75
N PRO A 42 -17.07 -11.69 6.99
CA PRO A 42 -17.94 -10.54 7.27
C PRO A 42 -17.23 -9.27 6.80
N LYS A 43 -17.99 -8.38 6.16
CA LYS A 43 -17.47 -7.05 5.81
C LYS A 43 -17.29 -6.26 7.10
N LEU A 44 -16.10 -6.29 7.64
CA LEU A 44 -15.76 -5.45 8.78
C LEU A 44 -15.81 -3.97 8.37
N PRO A 45 -16.36 -3.10 9.23
CA PRO A 45 -16.38 -1.67 8.97
C PRO A 45 -14.98 -1.09 8.95
N GLU A 46 -14.82 0.02 8.25
CA GLU A 46 -13.64 0.86 8.34
C GLU A 46 -13.64 1.62 9.68
N ALA A 47 -12.46 1.97 10.18
CA ALA A 47 -12.32 2.71 11.42
C ALA A 47 -12.97 4.09 11.34
N LYS A 48 -13.44 4.57 12.49
CA LYS A 48 -13.93 5.94 12.68
C LYS A 48 -12.79 6.89 13.04
N ASN A 49 -13.08 8.20 13.04
CA ASN A 49 -12.16 9.29 13.40
C ASN A 49 -10.87 9.25 12.56
N PRO A 50 -10.94 9.70 11.29
CA PRO A 50 -9.81 9.66 10.35
C PRO A 50 -8.73 10.73 10.64
N GLU A 51 -8.76 11.33 11.81
CA GLU A 51 -7.78 12.31 12.28
C GLU A 51 -7.58 12.19 13.78
N GLY A 52 -6.42 12.60 14.25
CA GLY A 52 -6.06 12.58 15.66
C GLY A 52 -4.66 13.10 15.94
N SER A 53 -4.25 12.97 17.20
CA SER A 53 -2.91 13.37 17.62
C SER A 53 -2.42 12.54 18.79
N VAL A 54 -1.09 12.51 18.97
CA VAL A 54 -0.44 11.83 20.09
C VAL A 54 0.66 12.71 20.68
N ASN A 55 0.86 12.57 22.02
CA ASN A 55 1.94 13.22 22.76
C ASN A 55 1.98 14.75 22.59
N THR A 56 0.85 15.41 22.88
CA THR A 56 0.67 16.86 22.75
C THR A 56 1.60 17.70 23.63
N HIS A 57 2.32 17.08 24.59
CA HIS A 57 3.27 17.74 25.46
C HIS A 57 4.60 18.11 24.79
N PHE A 58 4.89 17.57 23.59
CA PHE A 58 6.07 17.97 22.84
C PHE A 58 5.81 19.28 22.08
N ASN A 59 6.79 20.18 22.08
CA ASN A 59 6.67 21.52 21.50
C ASN A 59 6.65 21.52 19.96
N GLU A 60 7.42 20.61 19.35
CA GLU A 60 7.47 20.50 17.89
C GLU A 60 6.38 19.57 17.38
N THR A 61 5.65 20.02 16.36
CA THR A 61 4.59 19.24 15.73
C THR A 61 5.03 18.71 14.37
N LEU A 62 4.68 17.46 14.08
CA LEU A 62 4.81 16.83 12.76
C LEU A 62 3.43 16.42 12.26
N HIS A 63 3.11 16.84 11.03
CA HIS A 63 1.84 16.53 10.38
C HIS A 63 2.01 15.32 9.46
N LEU A 64 1.35 14.22 9.83
CA LEU A 64 1.40 12.94 9.13
C LEU A 64 0.14 12.74 8.28
N LEU A 65 0.32 12.44 7.00
CA LEU A 65 -0.74 11.95 6.12
C LEU A 65 -0.55 10.45 5.88
N THR A 66 -1.61 9.66 6.08
CA THR A 66 -1.64 8.27 5.63
C THR A 66 -2.69 8.06 4.55
N ILE A 67 -2.30 7.40 3.47
CA ILE A 67 -3.15 7.12 2.31
C ILE A 67 -3.13 5.61 2.05
N GLY A 68 -4.29 5.02 1.78
CA GLY A 68 -4.23 3.60 1.48
C GLY A 68 -5.55 2.86 1.30
N GLU A 69 -5.41 1.55 1.38
CA GLU A 69 -6.51 0.60 1.30
C GLU A 69 -6.89 0.05 2.69
N SER A 70 -7.38 -1.17 2.79
CA SER A 70 -8.03 -1.72 3.98
C SER A 70 -7.23 -1.58 5.28
N THR A 71 -5.92 -1.82 5.27
CA THR A 71 -5.08 -1.68 6.47
C THR A 71 -5.03 -0.21 6.94
N ILE A 72 -4.85 0.72 6.02
CA ILE A 72 -4.83 2.15 6.34
C ILE A 72 -6.24 2.65 6.69
N ALA A 73 -7.28 2.09 6.04
CA ALA A 73 -8.68 2.37 6.38
C ALA A 73 -9.11 1.81 7.74
N GLY A 74 -8.23 1.08 8.43
CA GLY A 74 -8.48 0.55 9.77
C GLY A 74 -9.58 -0.51 9.78
N VAL A 75 -9.67 -1.35 8.74
CA VAL A 75 -10.64 -2.44 8.71
C VAL A 75 -10.37 -3.41 9.86
N GLY A 76 -11.37 -3.60 10.73
CA GLY A 76 -11.29 -4.48 11.89
C GLY A 76 -10.92 -3.81 13.22
N VAL A 77 -10.76 -2.48 13.23
CA VAL A 77 -10.66 -1.68 14.47
C VAL A 77 -11.74 -0.60 14.49
N ASP A 78 -12.17 -0.18 15.68
CA ASP A 78 -13.24 0.80 15.82
C ASP A 78 -12.81 2.22 15.46
N PHE A 79 -11.57 2.58 15.82
CA PHE A 79 -11.01 3.91 15.64
C PHE A 79 -9.61 3.85 15.03
N HIS A 80 -9.27 4.82 14.18
CA HIS A 80 -7.95 4.92 13.53
C HIS A 80 -6.80 5.06 14.54
N GLN A 81 -7.06 5.59 15.73
CA GLN A 81 -6.09 5.64 16.83
C GLN A 81 -5.60 4.24 17.24
N ASN A 82 -6.46 3.23 17.16
CA ASN A 82 -6.14 1.84 17.50
C ASN A 82 -5.67 1.02 16.29
N GLY A 83 -5.59 1.64 15.12
CA GLY A 83 -5.16 1.03 13.87
C GLY A 83 -3.74 1.38 13.49
N PHE A 84 -3.42 1.14 12.21
CA PHE A 84 -2.09 1.36 11.65
C PHE A 84 -1.58 2.79 11.89
N THR A 85 -2.40 3.80 11.56
CA THR A 85 -1.98 5.21 11.65
C THR A 85 -1.71 5.65 13.07
N GLY A 86 -2.56 5.27 14.02
CA GLY A 86 -2.35 5.59 15.43
C GLY A 86 -1.08 4.95 15.98
N ALA A 87 -0.84 3.67 15.70
CA ALA A 87 0.38 2.97 16.12
C ALA A 87 1.65 3.57 15.49
N LEU A 88 1.59 3.94 14.20
CA LEU A 88 2.68 4.63 13.53
C LEU A 88 2.95 6.00 14.18
N ALA A 89 1.90 6.80 14.42
CA ALA A 89 2.02 8.12 15.03
C ALA A 89 2.64 8.04 16.43
N GLU A 90 2.23 7.07 17.25
CA GLU A 90 2.80 6.83 18.58
C GLU A 90 4.28 6.46 18.50
N THR A 91 4.64 5.54 17.59
CA THR A 91 6.02 5.12 17.38
C THR A 91 6.91 6.28 16.93
N LEU A 92 6.44 7.07 15.95
CA LEU A 92 7.15 8.25 15.46
C LEU A 92 7.32 9.29 16.56
N SER A 93 6.26 9.58 17.32
CA SER A 93 6.30 10.56 18.41
C SER A 93 7.32 10.17 19.48
N ASN A 94 7.32 8.92 19.90
CA ASN A 94 8.25 8.41 20.90
C ASN A 94 9.72 8.46 20.44
N ARG A 95 9.96 8.20 19.16
CA ARG A 95 11.32 8.22 18.57
C ARG A 95 11.82 9.63 18.27
N LEU A 96 10.98 10.48 17.69
CA LEU A 96 11.34 11.81 17.26
C LEU A 96 11.19 12.87 18.36
N LYS A 97 10.51 12.53 19.47
CA LYS A 97 10.15 13.48 20.54
C LYS A 97 9.34 14.67 20.02
N LYS A 98 8.36 14.35 19.16
CA LYS A 98 7.47 15.35 18.56
C LYS A 98 6.01 15.01 18.80
N HIS A 99 5.18 16.04 18.90
CA HIS A 99 3.73 15.93 18.81
C HIS A 99 3.37 15.51 17.38
N ILE A 100 2.67 14.40 17.20
CA ILE A 100 2.24 13.96 15.87
C ILE A 100 0.76 14.27 15.72
N GLN A 101 0.41 15.09 14.73
CA GLN A 101 -0.95 15.24 14.21
C GLN A 101 -1.08 14.41 12.95
N TRP A 102 -2.14 13.61 12.83
CA TRP A 102 -2.29 12.72 11.71
C TRP A 102 -3.67 12.80 11.07
N LYS A 103 -3.71 12.54 9.75
CA LYS A 103 -4.93 12.37 8.98
C LYS A 103 -4.85 11.12 8.11
N VAL A 104 -6.00 10.49 7.93
CA VAL A 104 -6.16 9.28 7.14
C VAL A 104 -7.08 9.57 5.95
N TYR A 105 -6.59 9.26 4.76
CA TYR A 105 -7.37 9.26 3.54
C TYR A 105 -7.28 7.87 2.90
N ALA A 106 -8.19 7.00 3.24
CA ALA A 106 -8.16 5.60 2.82
C ALA A 106 -9.56 5.06 2.51
N LYS A 107 -9.61 4.00 1.71
CA LYS A 107 -10.84 3.28 1.41
C LYS A 107 -10.56 1.82 1.11
N SER A 108 -11.22 0.91 1.83
CA SER A 108 -11.14 -0.51 1.56
C SER A 108 -11.61 -0.83 0.13
N GLY A 109 -10.89 -1.73 -0.55
CA GLY A 109 -11.19 -2.12 -1.94
C GLY A 109 -10.63 -1.18 -3.01
N TYR A 110 -10.01 -0.06 -2.65
CA TYR A 110 -9.43 0.86 -3.63
C TYR A 110 -8.08 0.37 -4.15
N THR A 111 -7.88 0.51 -5.45
CA THR A 111 -6.58 0.41 -6.12
C THR A 111 -5.90 1.77 -6.17
N VAL A 112 -4.63 1.82 -6.56
CA VAL A 112 -3.89 3.09 -6.73
C VAL A 112 -4.62 4.04 -7.69
N LYS A 113 -5.18 3.52 -8.79
CA LYS A 113 -6.00 4.31 -9.72
C LYS A 113 -7.18 4.99 -9.02
N HIS A 114 -7.88 4.28 -8.13
CA HIS A 114 -8.98 4.87 -7.36
C HIS A 114 -8.48 5.93 -6.37
N VAL A 115 -7.33 5.73 -5.74
CA VAL A 115 -6.71 6.73 -4.87
C VAL A 115 -6.46 8.01 -5.66
N CYS A 116 -5.81 7.94 -6.82
CA CYS A 116 -5.52 9.09 -7.67
C CYS A 116 -6.78 9.88 -8.07
N THR A 117 -7.89 9.17 -8.34
CA THR A 117 -9.10 9.81 -8.89
C THR A 117 -10.16 10.19 -7.87
N LYS A 118 -10.18 9.50 -6.71
CA LYS A 118 -11.26 9.64 -5.73
C LYS A 118 -10.81 10.09 -4.35
N ILE A 119 -9.52 9.92 -4.01
CA ILE A 119 -8.96 10.31 -2.71
C ILE A 119 -8.17 11.60 -2.84
N ILE A 120 -7.15 11.64 -3.70
CA ILE A 120 -6.27 12.82 -3.84
C ILE A 120 -7.06 14.12 -4.00
N PRO A 121 -8.14 14.20 -4.83
CA PRO A 121 -8.91 15.44 -4.98
C PRO A 121 -9.69 15.88 -3.72
N LYS A 122 -9.80 15.00 -2.71
CA LYS A 122 -10.52 15.30 -1.46
C LYS A 122 -9.61 15.80 -0.34
N ILE A 123 -8.31 15.70 -0.50
CA ILE A 123 -7.34 16.17 0.50
C ILE A 123 -7.35 17.70 0.46
N LYS A 124 -7.69 18.33 1.61
CA LYS A 124 -7.87 19.78 1.71
C LYS A 124 -6.70 20.48 2.40
N GLU A 125 -5.88 19.73 3.11
CA GLU A 125 -4.74 20.25 3.85
C GLU A 125 -3.67 20.75 2.90
N ARG A 126 -3.04 21.88 3.27
CA ARG A 126 -2.05 22.56 2.42
C ARG A 126 -0.63 22.02 2.57
N SER A 127 -0.35 21.38 3.68
CA SER A 127 1.00 20.88 3.97
C SER A 127 0.95 19.65 4.87
N PHE A 128 1.93 18.78 4.66
CA PHE A 128 2.27 17.66 5.54
C PHE A 128 3.79 17.57 5.61
N ASP A 129 4.29 17.06 6.73
CA ASP A 129 5.72 16.83 6.92
C ASP A 129 6.13 15.41 6.48
N MET A 130 5.17 14.50 6.40
CA MET A 130 5.37 13.10 5.99
C MET A 130 4.10 12.51 5.37
N ILE A 131 4.26 11.78 4.28
CA ILE A 131 3.18 11.00 3.64
C ILE A 131 3.55 9.52 3.68
N VAL A 132 2.65 8.69 4.20
CA VAL A 132 2.82 7.23 4.23
C VAL A 132 1.70 6.58 3.43
N ILE A 133 2.06 5.66 2.52
CA ILE A 133 1.13 5.02 1.58
C ILE A 133 1.14 3.51 1.76
N GLY A 134 -0.02 2.93 2.03
CA GLY A 134 -0.22 1.48 2.15
C GLY A 134 -1.16 0.98 1.05
N MET A 135 -0.59 0.48 -0.06
CA MET A 135 -1.32 0.07 -1.26
C MET A 135 -0.72 -1.19 -1.88
N GLY A 136 -1.50 -1.88 -2.69
CA GLY A 136 -1.02 -2.93 -3.59
C GLY A 136 -1.77 -4.25 -3.50
N GLY A 137 -2.42 -4.55 -2.36
CA GLY A 137 -3.22 -5.76 -2.23
C GLY A 137 -4.38 -5.79 -3.22
N ASN A 138 -5.17 -4.72 -3.28
CA ASN A 138 -6.29 -4.65 -4.23
C ASN A 138 -5.83 -4.59 -5.68
N ASP A 139 -4.70 -3.97 -5.99
CA ASP A 139 -4.10 -3.99 -7.33
C ASP A 139 -3.71 -5.42 -7.74
N ALA A 140 -3.17 -6.22 -6.81
CA ALA A 140 -2.89 -7.63 -7.05
C ALA A 140 -4.17 -8.47 -7.21
N PHE A 141 -5.17 -8.27 -6.35
CA PHE A 141 -6.46 -8.98 -6.46
C PHE A 141 -7.26 -8.63 -7.72
N THR A 142 -7.03 -7.46 -8.30
CA THR A 142 -7.59 -7.08 -9.62
C THR A 142 -6.70 -7.49 -10.79
N LEU A 143 -5.63 -8.25 -10.52
CA LEU A 143 -4.66 -8.76 -11.51
C LEU A 143 -4.03 -7.64 -12.36
N ASN A 144 -3.78 -6.48 -11.76
CA ASN A 144 -3.08 -5.40 -12.45
C ASN A 144 -1.69 -5.86 -12.89
N SER A 145 -1.36 -5.59 -14.15
CA SER A 145 -0.02 -5.90 -14.66
C SER A 145 1.04 -5.01 -13.98
N PRO A 146 2.29 -5.47 -13.85
CA PRO A 146 3.38 -4.66 -13.29
C PRO A 146 3.56 -3.31 -13.99
N LYS A 147 3.37 -3.28 -15.31
CA LYS A 147 3.44 -2.04 -16.11
C LYS A 147 2.33 -1.05 -15.71
N LYS A 148 1.09 -1.55 -15.59
CA LYS A 148 -0.04 -0.72 -15.16
C LYS A 148 0.13 -0.25 -13.72
N TRP A 149 0.55 -1.13 -12.83
CA TRP A 149 0.85 -0.81 -11.44
C TRP A 149 1.83 0.37 -11.33
N ILE A 150 2.99 0.28 -11.99
CA ILE A 150 3.99 1.35 -11.94
C ILE A 150 3.50 2.64 -12.57
N SER A 151 2.72 2.57 -13.65
CA SER A 151 2.11 3.77 -14.25
C SER A 151 1.14 4.46 -13.28
N ASP A 152 0.32 3.69 -12.54
CA ASP A 152 -0.60 4.24 -11.54
C ASP A 152 0.17 4.80 -10.32
N ILE A 153 1.25 4.15 -9.86
CA ILE A 153 2.15 4.63 -8.80
C ILE A 153 2.85 5.94 -9.22
N GLU A 154 3.37 5.99 -10.44
CA GLU A 154 4.03 7.20 -10.97
C GLU A 154 3.06 8.38 -10.98
N ARG A 155 1.82 8.14 -11.42
CA ARG A 155 0.75 9.15 -11.36
C ARG A 155 0.45 9.60 -9.94
N LEU A 156 0.35 8.66 -8.98
CA LEU A 156 0.09 8.98 -7.57
C LEU A 156 1.21 9.86 -7.00
N VAL A 157 2.46 9.45 -7.18
CA VAL A 157 3.63 10.21 -6.72
C VAL A 157 3.67 11.60 -7.34
N HIS A 158 3.42 11.71 -8.65
CA HIS A 158 3.38 12.99 -9.35
C HIS A 158 2.31 13.94 -8.78
N LEU A 159 1.09 13.45 -8.56
CA LEU A 159 0.01 14.23 -7.96
C LEU A 159 0.36 14.70 -6.54
N LEU A 160 0.98 13.85 -5.74
CA LEU A 160 1.41 14.21 -4.39
C LEU A 160 2.55 15.22 -4.41
N GLN A 161 3.54 15.08 -5.30
CA GLN A 161 4.66 16.03 -5.42
C GLN A 161 4.23 17.39 -5.95
N ILE A 162 3.18 17.47 -6.79
CA ILE A 162 2.58 18.76 -7.18
C ILE A 162 1.95 19.46 -5.98
N ASN A 163 1.19 18.72 -5.17
CA ASN A 163 0.48 19.31 -4.04
C ASN A 163 1.39 19.53 -2.81
N TYR A 164 2.42 18.70 -2.64
CA TYR A 164 3.33 18.66 -1.49
C TYR A 164 4.79 18.48 -1.93
N PRO A 165 5.40 19.47 -2.61
CA PRO A 165 6.68 19.31 -3.32
C PRO A 165 7.88 18.98 -2.42
N ALA A 166 7.86 19.41 -1.15
CA ALA A 166 8.94 19.17 -0.20
C ALA A 166 8.69 17.99 0.75
N THR A 167 7.55 17.30 0.63
CA THR A 167 7.14 16.26 1.59
C THR A 167 7.64 14.88 1.16
N PRO A 168 8.41 14.18 1.98
CA PRO A 168 8.83 12.82 1.70
C PRO A 168 7.66 11.85 1.69
N ILE A 169 7.68 10.93 0.73
CA ILE A 169 6.66 9.89 0.52
C ILE A 169 7.25 8.53 0.85
N PHE A 170 6.59 7.80 1.73
CA PHE A 170 6.99 6.47 2.16
C PHE A 170 5.92 5.46 1.78
N PHE A 171 6.29 4.48 0.98
CA PHE A 171 5.45 3.31 0.75
C PHE A 171 5.72 2.25 1.81
N THR A 172 4.66 1.75 2.43
CA THR A 172 4.75 0.62 3.36
C THR A 172 5.01 -0.67 2.61
N ASN A 173 5.36 -1.70 3.36
CA ASN A 173 5.50 -3.05 2.83
C ASN A 173 4.22 -3.53 2.12
N MET A 174 4.40 -4.35 1.08
CA MET A 174 3.28 -5.04 0.42
C MET A 174 2.67 -6.08 1.38
N PRO A 175 1.34 -6.30 1.30
CA PRO A 175 0.70 -7.27 2.20
C PRO A 175 1.24 -8.69 1.97
N PRO A 176 1.58 -9.45 3.04
CA PRO A 176 2.17 -10.79 2.93
C PRO A 176 1.09 -11.84 2.61
N ILE A 177 0.50 -11.79 1.41
CA ILE A 177 -0.64 -12.63 1.00
C ILE A 177 -0.35 -14.13 1.14
N LYS A 178 0.90 -14.56 0.95
CA LYS A 178 1.31 -15.97 1.10
C LYS A 178 1.17 -16.49 2.53
N GLU A 179 1.21 -15.60 3.52
CA GLU A 179 1.17 -15.96 4.93
C GLU A 179 -0.23 -15.89 5.55
N PHE A 180 -1.21 -15.32 4.83
CA PHE A 180 -2.58 -15.19 5.34
C PHE A 180 -3.30 -16.56 5.33
N PRO A 181 -3.60 -17.14 6.52
CA PRO A 181 -4.24 -18.46 6.60
C PRO A 181 -5.67 -18.48 6.07
N ALA A 182 -6.33 -17.32 5.98
CA ALA A 182 -7.67 -17.20 5.42
C ALA A 182 -7.73 -17.43 3.90
N PHE A 183 -6.58 -17.38 3.21
CA PHE A 183 -6.54 -17.58 1.76
C PHE A 183 -6.19 -19.02 1.40
N THR A 184 -6.83 -19.53 0.34
CA THR A 184 -6.52 -20.85 -0.22
C THR A 184 -5.11 -20.89 -0.81
N LYS A 185 -4.51 -22.09 -0.90
CA LYS A 185 -3.17 -22.26 -1.50
C LYS A 185 -3.06 -21.69 -2.91
N SER A 186 -4.13 -21.78 -3.72
CA SER A 186 -4.19 -21.21 -5.07
C SER A 186 -4.12 -19.67 -5.04
N ILE A 187 -4.85 -19.02 -4.13
CA ILE A 187 -4.79 -17.56 -3.95
C ILE A 187 -3.42 -17.14 -3.43
N GLN A 188 -2.89 -17.82 -2.40
CA GLN A 188 -1.55 -17.57 -1.87
C GLN A 188 -0.49 -17.67 -2.96
N PHE A 189 -0.59 -18.65 -3.85
CA PHE A 189 0.34 -18.84 -4.96
C PHE A 189 0.22 -17.73 -6.01
N VAL A 190 -0.98 -17.53 -6.59
CA VAL A 190 -1.15 -16.61 -7.72
C VAL A 190 -1.04 -15.15 -7.26
N ILE A 191 -1.83 -14.76 -6.28
CA ILE A 191 -1.87 -13.36 -5.80
C ILE A 191 -0.60 -13.03 -5.00
N GLY A 192 -0.12 -13.97 -4.18
CA GLY A 192 1.12 -13.78 -3.43
C GLY A 192 2.34 -13.58 -4.33
N ASN A 193 2.48 -14.36 -5.42
CA ASN A 193 3.54 -14.14 -6.40
C ASN A 193 3.41 -12.80 -7.13
N LEU A 194 2.17 -12.40 -7.48
CA LEU A 194 1.93 -11.10 -8.10
C LEU A 194 2.32 -9.96 -7.15
N VAL A 195 1.93 -10.02 -5.88
CA VAL A 195 2.30 -9.03 -4.86
C VAL A 195 3.82 -8.88 -4.75
N GLU A 196 4.57 -9.98 -4.75
CA GLU A 196 6.04 -9.94 -4.75
C GLU A 196 6.62 -9.26 -6.00
N ILE A 197 6.03 -9.51 -7.17
CA ILE A 197 6.42 -8.85 -8.42
C ILE A 197 6.14 -7.35 -8.34
N LEU A 198 4.93 -6.97 -7.92
CA LEU A 198 4.54 -5.56 -7.75
C LEU A 198 5.46 -4.84 -6.75
N GLY A 199 5.80 -5.49 -5.62
CA GLY A 199 6.73 -4.94 -4.64
C GLY A 199 8.14 -4.72 -5.19
N LYS A 200 8.66 -5.65 -6.01
CA LYS A 200 9.95 -5.49 -6.69
C LYS A 200 9.94 -4.33 -7.70
N GLU A 201 8.84 -4.17 -8.43
CA GLU A 201 8.69 -3.02 -9.33
C GLU A 201 8.65 -1.70 -8.55
N LEU A 202 7.92 -1.65 -7.44
CA LEU A 202 7.89 -0.48 -6.56
C LEU A 202 9.28 -0.15 -6.01
N GLN A 203 10.03 -1.15 -5.54
CA GLN A 203 11.40 -0.98 -5.07
C GLN A 203 12.32 -0.42 -6.16
N ASN A 204 12.18 -0.90 -7.40
CA ASN A 204 12.98 -0.39 -8.52
C ASN A 204 12.58 1.05 -8.89
N PHE A 205 11.29 1.36 -8.82
CA PHE A 205 10.77 2.70 -9.07
C PHE A 205 11.32 3.72 -8.06
N THR A 206 11.23 3.40 -6.76
CA THR A 206 11.64 4.33 -5.70
C THR A 206 13.13 4.59 -5.66
N LYS A 207 13.99 3.64 -6.07
CA LYS A 207 15.46 3.81 -6.12
C LYS A 207 15.93 4.99 -6.99
N ASN A 208 15.12 5.42 -7.94
CA ASN A 208 15.45 6.47 -8.89
C ASN A 208 14.60 7.75 -8.68
N LYS A 209 13.91 7.86 -7.54
CA LYS A 209 13.06 9.00 -7.21
C LYS A 209 13.59 9.69 -5.96
N GLU A 210 13.68 11.00 -6.03
CA GLU A 210 14.04 11.83 -4.89
C GLU A 210 12.85 11.90 -3.89
N ALA A 211 13.16 11.82 -2.60
CA ALA A 211 12.19 11.88 -1.51
C ALA A 211 11.05 10.87 -1.58
N VAL A 212 11.23 9.74 -2.27
CA VAL A 212 10.27 8.62 -2.34
C VAL A 212 10.96 7.34 -1.91
N PHE A 213 10.42 6.69 -0.89
CA PHE A 213 11.02 5.54 -0.22
C PHE A 213 10.06 4.35 -0.19
N TYR A 214 10.60 3.15 -0.21
CA TYR A 214 9.85 1.92 -0.04
C TYR A 214 10.52 1.02 1.00
N PHE A 215 9.76 0.67 2.04
CA PHE A 215 10.18 -0.30 3.03
C PHE A 215 9.79 -1.70 2.56
N ASN A 216 10.79 -2.53 2.30
CA ASN A 216 10.58 -3.88 1.78
C ASN A 216 10.92 -4.97 2.82
N GLU A 217 10.86 -4.66 4.08
CA GLU A 217 11.07 -5.65 5.14
C GLU A 217 9.95 -6.70 5.11
N ILE A 218 10.34 -7.97 5.22
CA ILE A 218 9.38 -9.07 5.27
C ILE A 218 8.75 -9.07 6.67
N ILE A 219 7.45 -8.81 6.73
CA ILE A 219 6.67 -8.98 7.97
C ILE A 219 6.34 -10.46 8.08
N THR A 220 6.99 -11.17 9.00
CA THR A 220 6.60 -12.52 9.39
C THR A 220 5.52 -12.43 10.44
N LEU A 221 4.36 -13.04 10.15
CA LEU A 221 3.31 -13.18 11.16
C LEU A 221 3.82 -14.21 12.19
N GLN A 222 4.03 -13.76 13.42
CA GLN A 222 4.28 -14.69 14.53
C GLN A 222 3.06 -15.58 14.71
N LYS A 223 3.28 -16.90 14.71
CA LYS A 223 2.25 -17.92 14.91
C LYS A 223 1.82 -17.96 16.35
#